data_8ec5f4bea7081018c79ea5aa076ee2ef
#
_entry.id   8ec5f4bea7081018c79ea5aa076ee2ef
#
_cell.length_a   1.000
_cell.length_b   1.000
_cell.length_c   1.000
_cell.angle_alpha   90.00
_cell.angle_beta   90.00
_cell.angle_gamma   90.00
#
_symmetry.space_group_name_H-M   'P 1'
#
loop_
_entity.id
_entity.type
_entity.pdbx_description
1 polymer ?
#
loop_
_entity_poly.entity_id
_entity_poly.type
_entity_poly.pdbx_seq_one_letter_code
_entity_poly.pdbx_strand_id
1 'polypeptide(L)'
;PILLVGVINRTKSWWAARKGPSVVQTFHDLRRLLQKRPVVSTTATPLFRLSAYVVLACALLALSFVPILGQFSPLSFDQDFVVMAYTLGLARIVLMLSAMDVGSPFEAMGAAREASFGAFAEPALFLLLGTLSAATGMGSFADMLGHLHNTTYYALIVLPLALALLILLQTEAARVPVDDPLTHLELT
;
A
#
# COMPACT_ATOMS: atom_id res chain seq x y z
N PRO A 1 2.98 -6.68 8.58
CA PRO A 1 3.89 -5.70 7.97
C PRO A 1 5.09 -5.38 8.87
N ILE A 2 4.90 -5.06 10.15
CA ILE A 2 5.96 -4.62 11.10
C ILE A 2 7.11 -5.64 11.20
N LEU A 3 6.79 -6.93 11.36
CA LEU A 3 7.80 -8.00 11.41
C LEU A 3 8.51 -8.18 10.06
N LEU A 4 7.79 -8.02 8.96
CA LEU A 4 8.36 -8.16 7.62
C LEU A 4 9.47 -7.13 7.37
N VAL A 5 9.25 -5.87 7.75
CA VAL A 5 10.27 -4.80 7.66
C VAL A 5 11.49 -5.15 8.52
N GLY A 6 11.27 -5.68 9.72
CA GLY A 6 12.36 -6.15 10.59
C GLY A 6 13.18 -7.28 9.97
N VAL A 7 12.51 -8.26 9.36
CA VAL A 7 13.16 -9.38 8.63
C VAL A 7 13.97 -8.85 7.44
N ILE A 8 13.38 -7.98 6.62
CA ILE A 8 14.05 -7.37 5.46
C ILE A 8 15.34 -6.64 5.89
N ASN A 9 15.26 -5.80 6.92
CA ASN A 9 16.40 -5.04 7.42
C ASN A 9 17.49 -5.96 8.01
N ARG A 10 17.10 -7.02 8.68
CA ARG A 10 18.01 -8.03 9.20
C ARG A 10 18.72 -8.79 8.09
N THR A 11 17.99 -9.20 7.07
CA THR A 11 18.53 -9.92 5.90
C THR A 11 19.50 -9.02 5.11
N LYS A 12 19.13 -7.77 4.83
CA LYS A 12 20.02 -6.79 4.17
C LYS A 12 21.32 -6.60 4.95
N SER A 13 21.24 -6.51 6.27
CA SER A 13 22.43 -6.33 7.12
C SER A 13 23.34 -7.56 7.09
N TRP A 14 22.76 -8.74 7.05
CA TRP A 14 23.51 -9.99 6.95
C TRP A 14 24.26 -10.08 5.62
N TRP A 15 23.60 -9.76 4.51
CA TRP A 15 24.26 -9.70 3.19
C TRP A 15 25.36 -8.65 3.12
N ALA A 16 25.24 -7.55 3.87
CA ALA A 16 26.25 -6.50 3.98
C ALA A 16 27.36 -6.82 5.01
N ALA A 17 27.41 -8.06 5.56
CA ALA A 17 28.34 -8.48 6.61
C ALA A 17 28.31 -7.55 7.86
N ARG A 18 27.16 -6.95 8.19
CA ARG A 18 26.96 -6.06 9.34
C ARG A 18 25.99 -6.63 10.35
N LYS A 19 26.16 -6.28 11.63
CA LYS A 19 25.15 -6.54 12.65
C LYS A 19 23.95 -5.63 12.39
N GLY A 20 22.84 -6.22 11.93
CA GLY A 20 21.59 -5.49 11.72
C GLY A 20 20.77 -5.29 12.98
N PRO A 21 19.75 -4.42 12.91
CA PRO A 21 18.81 -4.22 14.00
C PRO A 21 18.04 -5.51 14.34
N SER A 22 17.41 -5.55 15.51
CA SER A 22 16.53 -6.65 15.87
C SER A 22 15.31 -6.72 14.97
N VAL A 23 14.75 -7.89 14.72
CA VAL A 23 13.53 -8.08 13.93
C VAL A 23 12.34 -7.30 14.52
N VAL A 24 12.35 -7.09 15.84
CA VAL A 24 11.30 -6.35 16.58
C VAL A 24 11.58 -4.84 16.66
N GLN A 25 12.65 -4.34 16.04
CA GLN A 25 13.03 -2.92 16.12
C GLN A 25 11.88 -1.99 15.69
N THR A 26 11.21 -2.32 14.60
CA THR A 26 10.09 -1.52 14.09
C THR A 26 8.94 -1.40 15.10
N PHE A 27 8.73 -2.41 15.92
CA PHE A 27 7.72 -2.35 17.00
C PHE A 27 8.15 -1.39 18.11
N HIS A 28 9.43 -1.42 18.49
CA HIS A 28 9.97 -0.47 19.49
C HIS A 28 9.92 0.97 18.97
N ASP A 29 10.22 1.17 17.69
CA ASP A 29 10.15 2.49 17.06
C ASP A 29 8.71 3.00 17.00
N LEU A 30 7.74 2.16 16.64
CA LEU A 30 6.32 2.50 16.69
C LEU A 30 5.88 2.90 18.10
N ARG A 31 6.22 2.10 19.11
CA ARG A 31 5.92 2.42 20.52
C ARG A 31 6.51 3.76 20.94
N ARG A 32 7.76 4.03 20.52
CA ARG A 32 8.45 5.29 20.80
C ARG A 32 7.77 6.48 20.11
N LEU A 33 7.31 6.30 18.85
CA LEU A 33 6.60 7.33 18.10
C LEU A 33 5.24 7.66 18.72
N LEU A 34 4.49 6.68 19.23
CA LEU A 34 3.23 6.89 19.91
C LEU A 34 3.37 7.74 21.22
N GLN A 35 4.55 7.79 21.79
CA GLN A 35 4.84 8.61 23.00
C GLN A 35 5.26 10.04 22.66
N LYS A 36 5.54 10.35 21.39
CA LYS A 36 5.97 11.68 20.95
C LYS A 36 4.77 12.58 20.68
N ARG A 37 4.95 13.87 20.92
CA ARG A 37 3.97 14.89 20.52
C ARG A 37 4.15 15.23 19.05
N PRO A 38 3.05 15.41 18.30
CA PRO A 38 3.12 15.82 16.90
C PRO A 38 3.65 17.26 16.81
N VAL A 39 4.61 17.48 15.92
CA VAL A 39 5.06 18.81 15.53
C VAL A 39 4.47 19.08 14.14
N VAL A 40 3.67 20.14 14.04
CA VAL A 40 2.97 20.52 12.81
C VAL A 40 3.49 21.86 12.37
N SER A 41 3.72 22.04 11.06
CA SER A 41 4.11 23.33 10.49
C SER A 41 3.08 24.42 10.81
N THR A 42 3.52 25.63 10.99
CA THR A 42 2.64 26.81 11.20
C THR A 42 1.81 27.15 9.96
N THR A 43 2.25 26.72 8.78
CA THR A 43 1.58 26.90 7.50
C THR A 43 0.50 25.85 7.24
N ALA A 44 0.58 24.68 7.87
CA ALA A 44 -0.35 23.56 7.66
C ALA A 44 -1.72 23.86 8.27
N THR A 45 -2.77 23.53 7.51
CA THR A 45 -4.15 23.67 7.94
C THR A 45 -4.61 22.44 8.78
N PRO A 46 -5.84 22.44 9.34
CA PRO A 46 -6.40 21.26 9.99
C PRO A 46 -6.48 20.02 9.08
N LEU A 47 -6.44 20.20 7.76
CA LEU A 47 -6.43 19.13 6.78
C LEU A 47 -5.25 18.17 7.02
N PHE A 48 -4.06 18.70 7.29
CA PHE A 48 -2.87 17.91 7.60
C PHE A 48 -3.06 16.95 8.78
N ARG A 49 -3.75 17.39 9.83
CA ARG A 49 -4.03 16.54 10.99
C ARG A 49 -5.13 15.50 10.69
N LEU A 50 -6.16 15.92 9.97
CA LEU A 50 -7.28 15.08 9.61
C LEU A 50 -6.86 13.96 8.67
N SER A 51 -5.96 14.25 7.73
CA SER A 51 -5.47 13.29 6.74
C SER A 51 -4.90 12.02 7.35
N ALA A 52 -4.17 12.13 8.46
CA ALA A 52 -3.58 10.98 9.14
C ALA A 52 -4.67 10.00 9.64
N TYR A 53 -5.77 10.53 10.17
CA TYR A 53 -6.90 9.70 10.62
C TYR A 53 -7.66 9.10 9.46
N VAL A 54 -7.88 9.88 8.39
CA VAL A 54 -8.59 9.39 7.18
C VAL A 54 -7.78 8.29 6.51
N VAL A 55 -6.48 8.47 6.31
CA VAL A 55 -5.59 7.45 5.73
C VAL A 55 -5.59 6.17 6.57
N LEU A 56 -5.50 6.30 7.90
CA LEU A 56 -5.58 5.15 8.79
C LEU A 56 -6.94 4.44 8.69
N ALA A 57 -8.04 5.19 8.68
CA ALA A 57 -9.38 4.63 8.54
C ALA A 57 -9.55 3.92 7.19
N CYS A 58 -9.08 4.50 6.09
CA CYS A 58 -9.08 3.87 4.78
C CYS A 58 -8.24 2.58 4.76
N ALA A 59 -7.07 2.57 5.39
CA ALA A 59 -6.22 1.38 5.47
C ALA A 59 -6.90 0.25 6.25
N LEU A 60 -7.54 0.56 7.38
CA LEU A 60 -8.29 -0.42 8.17
C LEU A 60 -9.52 -0.94 7.41
N LEU A 61 -10.23 -0.05 6.72
CA LEU A 61 -11.37 -0.44 5.90
C LEU A 61 -10.93 -1.32 4.73
N ALA A 62 -9.89 -0.96 4.00
CA ALA A 62 -9.35 -1.79 2.92
C ALA A 62 -8.90 -3.16 3.42
N LEU A 63 -8.26 -3.22 4.61
CA LEU A 63 -7.87 -4.48 5.22
C LEU A 63 -9.05 -5.39 5.55
N SER A 64 -10.23 -4.83 5.84
CA SER A 64 -11.43 -5.61 6.18
C SER A 64 -12.03 -6.35 4.98
N PHE A 65 -11.69 -5.96 3.75
CA PHE A 65 -12.09 -6.67 2.53
C PHE A 65 -11.14 -7.82 2.16
N VAL A 66 -9.91 -7.81 2.71
CA VAL A 66 -8.90 -8.83 2.38
C VAL A 66 -9.13 -10.08 3.22
N PRO A 67 -9.20 -11.28 2.61
CA PRO A 67 -9.30 -12.52 3.36
C PRO A 67 -8.03 -12.78 4.18
N ILE A 68 -8.19 -12.97 5.49
CA ILE A 68 -7.07 -13.06 6.45
C ILE A 68 -6.67 -14.51 6.70
N LEU A 69 -7.63 -15.41 6.84
CA LEU A 69 -7.41 -16.83 7.13
C LEU A 69 -8.29 -17.70 6.22
N GLY A 70 -7.76 -18.04 5.07
CA GLY A 70 -8.51 -18.78 4.05
C GLY A 70 -9.49 -17.87 3.31
N GLN A 71 -10.78 -18.17 3.34
CA GLN A 71 -11.82 -17.40 2.65
C GLN A 71 -12.54 -16.40 3.56
N PHE A 72 -12.13 -16.28 4.83
CA PHE A 72 -12.79 -15.39 5.77
C PHE A 72 -12.35 -13.93 5.54
N SER A 73 -13.29 -13.11 5.12
CA SER A 73 -13.17 -11.64 5.09
C SER A 73 -14.15 -11.03 6.09
N PRO A 74 -13.72 -10.09 6.94
CA PRO A 74 -14.61 -9.39 7.88
C PRO A 74 -15.77 -8.68 7.20
N LEU A 75 -15.50 -8.07 6.04
CA LEU A 75 -16.51 -7.47 5.17
C LEU A 75 -16.43 -8.14 3.81
N SER A 76 -17.52 -8.79 3.40
CA SER A 76 -17.62 -9.41 2.08
C SER A 76 -19.04 -9.18 1.54
N PHE A 77 -19.10 -8.60 0.35
CA PHE A 77 -20.32 -8.39 -0.41
C PHE A 77 -20.01 -8.37 -1.91
N ASP A 78 -21.03 -8.40 -2.73
CA ASP A 78 -20.83 -8.36 -4.18
C ASP A 78 -20.17 -7.04 -4.62
N GLN A 79 -19.12 -7.11 -5.43
CA GLN A 79 -18.31 -5.98 -5.92
C GLN A 79 -17.48 -5.27 -4.82
N ASP A 80 -17.16 -5.94 -3.70
CA ASP A 80 -16.37 -5.38 -2.60
C ASP A 80 -14.96 -4.93 -3.02
N PHE A 81 -14.37 -5.58 -4.02
CA PHE A 81 -13.07 -5.19 -4.58
C PHE A 81 -13.09 -3.77 -5.21
N VAL A 82 -14.24 -3.34 -5.72
CA VAL A 82 -14.42 -1.98 -6.26
C VAL A 82 -14.33 -0.96 -5.13
N VAL A 83 -15.05 -1.22 -4.03
CA VAL A 83 -15.02 -0.35 -2.83
C VAL A 83 -13.63 -0.33 -2.21
N MET A 84 -12.94 -1.48 -2.18
CA MET A 84 -11.55 -1.56 -1.72
C MET A 84 -10.62 -0.67 -2.56
N ALA A 85 -10.71 -0.76 -3.88
CA ALA A 85 -9.87 0.04 -4.78
C ALA A 85 -10.14 1.56 -4.62
N TYR A 86 -11.41 1.98 -4.56
CA TYR A 86 -11.75 3.38 -4.29
C TYR A 86 -11.30 3.87 -2.92
N THR A 87 -11.34 3.00 -1.91
CA THR A 87 -10.86 3.33 -0.56
C THR A 87 -9.35 3.58 -0.55
N LEU A 88 -8.58 2.78 -1.29
CA LEU A 88 -7.14 2.98 -1.44
C LEU A 88 -6.83 4.26 -2.23
N GLY A 89 -7.58 4.53 -3.33
CA GLY A 89 -7.46 5.78 -4.08
C GLY A 89 -7.80 7.00 -3.24
N LEU A 90 -8.84 6.95 -2.41
CA LEU A 90 -9.18 8.03 -1.47
C LEU A 90 -8.04 8.29 -0.49
N ALA A 91 -7.45 7.24 0.09
CA ALA A 91 -6.31 7.38 0.99
C ALA A 91 -5.14 8.10 0.32
N ARG A 92 -4.83 7.76 -0.93
CA ARG A 92 -3.78 8.41 -1.73
C ARG A 92 -4.09 9.87 -2.00
N ILE A 93 -5.30 10.21 -2.46
CA ILE A 93 -5.71 11.60 -2.71
C ILE A 93 -5.57 12.44 -1.43
N VAL A 94 -6.04 11.93 -0.31
CA VAL A 94 -5.93 12.63 0.98
C VAL A 94 -4.48 12.81 1.41
N LEU A 95 -3.63 11.82 1.16
CA LEU A 95 -2.19 11.90 1.45
C LEU A 95 -1.52 13.00 0.60
N MET A 96 -1.80 13.05 -0.71
CA MET A 96 -1.28 14.08 -1.62
C MET A 96 -1.75 15.47 -1.22
N LEU A 97 -3.04 15.63 -0.91
CA LEU A 97 -3.58 16.92 -0.41
C LEU A 97 -2.91 17.35 0.88
N SER A 98 -2.65 16.42 1.77
CA SER A 98 -1.91 16.67 3.02
C SER A 98 -0.48 17.14 2.78
N ALA A 99 0.23 16.54 1.82
CA ALA A 99 1.58 16.95 1.45
C ALA A 99 1.59 18.36 0.85
N MET A 100 0.61 18.69 0.02
CA MET A 100 0.48 20.04 -0.56
C MET A 100 0.10 21.10 0.49
N ASP A 101 -0.66 20.72 1.53
CA ASP A 101 -1.10 21.61 2.62
C ASP A 101 0.06 22.14 3.48
N VAL A 102 1.19 21.45 3.49
CA VAL A 102 2.41 21.91 4.19
C VAL A 102 2.98 23.20 3.61
N GLY A 103 2.75 23.45 2.31
CA GLY A 103 3.18 24.66 1.61
C GLY A 103 4.67 24.69 1.27
N SER A 104 5.34 23.53 1.26
CA SER A 104 6.75 23.40 0.87
C SER A 104 6.86 22.85 -0.56
N PRO A 105 7.80 23.36 -1.36
CA PRO A 105 7.98 22.89 -2.74
C PRO A 105 8.46 21.43 -2.82
N PHE A 106 9.16 20.93 -1.82
CA PHE A 106 9.64 19.55 -1.80
C PHE A 106 8.50 18.55 -1.63
N GLU A 107 7.58 18.80 -0.70
CA GLU A 107 6.41 17.98 -0.50
C GLU A 107 5.45 18.05 -1.70
N ALA A 108 5.35 19.22 -2.36
CA ALA A 108 4.56 19.37 -3.58
C ALA A 108 5.16 18.55 -4.75
N MET A 109 6.48 18.50 -4.90
CA MET A 109 7.12 17.63 -5.89
C MET A 109 6.90 16.15 -5.58
N GLY A 110 6.95 15.76 -4.31
CA GLY A 110 6.62 14.41 -3.87
C GLY A 110 5.17 14.04 -4.21
N ALA A 111 4.22 14.93 -3.94
CA ALA A 111 2.82 14.75 -4.28
C ALA A 111 2.59 14.62 -5.80
N ALA A 112 3.24 15.45 -6.62
CA ALA A 112 3.17 15.37 -8.07
C ALA A 112 3.70 14.04 -8.62
N ARG A 113 4.77 13.52 -8.03
CA ARG A 113 5.34 12.23 -8.36
C ARG A 113 4.40 11.08 -7.98
N GLU A 114 3.87 11.10 -6.77
CA GLU A 114 2.86 10.13 -6.30
C GLU A 114 1.63 10.12 -7.21
N ALA A 115 1.15 11.31 -7.63
CA ALA A 115 0.07 11.41 -8.60
C ALA A 115 0.39 10.74 -9.94
N SER A 116 1.63 10.89 -10.42
CA SER A 116 2.07 10.29 -11.68
C SER A 116 2.08 8.75 -11.60
N PHE A 117 2.62 8.17 -10.52
CA PHE A 117 2.59 6.72 -10.32
C PHE A 117 1.17 6.21 -10.08
N GLY A 118 0.35 6.91 -9.29
CA GLY A 118 -1.04 6.57 -9.02
C GLY A 118 -1.90 6.52 -10.27
N ALA A 119 -1.67 7.44 -11.21
CA ALA A 119 -2.40 7.50 -12.48
C ALA A 119 -2.28 6.19 -13.31
N PHE A 120 -1.22 5.40 -13.11
CA PHE A 120 -1.04 4.10 -13.74
C PHE A 120 -1.37 2.94 -12.81
N ALA A 121 -0.99 3.02 -11.53
CA ALA A 121 -1.15 1.94 -10.59
C ALA A 121 -2.62 1.65 -10.25
N GLU A 122 -3.45 2.69 -10.06
CA GLU A 122 -4.87 2.51 -9.74
C GLU A 122 -5.67 1.83 -10.87
N PRO A 123 -5.61 2.30 -12.13
CA PRO A 123 -6.26 1.60 -13.23
C PRO A 123 -5.73 0.17 -13.42
N ALA A 124 -4.43 -0.06 -13.23
CA ALA A 124 -3.86 -1.40 -13.34
C ALA A 124 -4.41 -2.33 -12.26
N LEU A 125 -4.52 -1.88 -11.00
CA LEU A 125 -5.15 -2.65 -9.93
C LEU A 125 -6.60 -3.00 -10.26
N PHE A 126 -7.36 -2.01 -10.76
CA PHE A 126 -8.75 -2.20 -11.18
C PHE A 126 -8.89 -3.25 -12.29
N LEU A 127 -8.05 -3.16 -13.32
CA LEU A 127 -8.02 -4.13 -14.41
C LEU A 127 -7.65 -5.54 -13.92
N LEU A 128 -6.68 -5.65 -13.02
CA LEU A 128 -6.28 -6.94 -12.46
C LEU A 128 -7.42 -7.59 -11.65
N LEU A 129 -8.06 -6.83 -10.77
CA LEU A 129 -9.18 -7.34 -9.98
C LEU A 129 -10.40 -7.63 -10.86
N GLY A 130 -10.68 -6.79 -11.86
CA GLY A 130 -11.75 -7.01 -12.83
C GLY A 130 -11.52 -8.25 -13.70
N THR A 131 -10.29 -8.49 -14.16
CA THR A 131 -9.95 -9.72 -14.89
C THR A 131 -10.07 -10.96 -14.00
N LEU A 132 -9.71 -10.86 -12.73
CA LEU A 132 -9.88 -11.93 -11.76
C LEU A 132 -11.36 -12.24 -11.53
N SER A 133 -12.19 -11.21 -11.36
CA SER A 133 -13.64 -11.33 -11.25
C SER A 133 -14.26 -12.02 -12.49
N ALA A 134 -13.87 -11.56 -13.67
CA ALA A 134 -14.34 -12.15 -14.92
C ALA A 134 -13.90 -13.62 -15.10
N ALA A 135 -12.69 -13.97 -14.68
CA ALA A 135 -12.16 -15.31 -14.80
C ALA A 135 -12.80 -16.31 -13.82
N THR A 136 -13.13 -15.85 -12.61
CA THR A 136 -13.74 -16.68 -11.56
C THR A 136 -15.27 -16.66 -11.60
N GLY A 137 -15.88 -15.65 -12.22
CA GLY A 137 -17.32 -15.40 -12.18
C GLY A 137 -17.84 -14.94 -10.81
N MET A 138 -16.93 -14.54 -9.90
CA MET A 138 -17.27 -14.12 -8.55
C MET A 138 -17.17 -12.59 -8.40
N GLY A 139 -18.05 -12.01 -7.58
CA GLY A 139 -18.08 -10.58 -7.31
C GLY A 139 -17.31 -10.17 -6.04
N SER A 140 -17.15 -11.06 -5.08
CA SER A 140 -16.41 -10.79 -3.84
C SER A 140 -14.93 -11.18 -3.96
N PHE A 141 -14.05 -10.35 -3.40
CA PHE A 141 -12.60 -10.59 -3.41
C PHE A 141 -12.22 -11.90 -2.69
N ALA A 142 -12.90 -12.20 -1.57
CA ALA A 142 -12.68 -13.45 -0.85
C ALA A 142 -13.07 -14.66 -1.67
N ASP A 143 -14.22 -14.61 -2.36
CA ASP A 143 -14.72 -15.71 -3.22
C ASP A 143 -13.85 -15.88 -4.47
N MET A 144 -13.39 -14.78 -5.09
CA MET A 144 -12.46 -14.82 -6.21
C MET A 144 -11.21 -15.63 -5.87
N LEU A 145 -10.58 -15.36 -4.72
CA LEU A 145 -9.39 -16.08 -4.27
C LEU A 145 -9.71 -17.54 -3.91
N GLY A 146 -10.87 -17.79 -3.30
CA GLY A 146 -11.31 -19.14 -2.95
C GLY A 146 -11.59 -20.03 -4.15
N HIS A 147 -12.15 -19.46 -5.23
CA HIS A 147 -12.48 -20.18 -6.44
C HIS A 147 -11.41 -20.17 -7.54
N LEU A 148 -10.34 -19.40 -7.33
CA LEU A 148 -9.29 -19.20 -8.34
C LEU A 148 -8.71 -20.55 -8.85
N HIS A 149 -8.44 -21.51 -7.97
CA HIS A 149 -7.86 -22.80 -8.36
C HIS A 149 -8.81 -23.70 -9.14
N ASN A 150 -10.11 -23.43 -9.13
CA ASN A 150 -11.12 -24.18 -9.86
C ASN A 150 -11.30 -23.68 -11.31
N THR A 151 -10.62 -22.60 -11.71
CA THR A 151 -10.71 -22.06 -13.06
C THR A 151 -10.00 -22.96 -14.05
N THR A 152 -10.55 -23.11 -15.26
CA THR A 152 -10.03 -24.02 -16.30
C THR A 152 -8.57 -23.71 -16.69
N TYR A 153 -8.15 -22.46 -16.59
CA TYR A 153 -6.81 -22.01 -16.98
C TYR A 153 -6.02 -21.43 -15.79
N TYR A 154 -6.14 -22.08 -14.64
CA TYR A 154 -5.53 -21.61 -13.38
C TYR A 154 -4.08 -21.12 -13.53
N ALA A 155 -3.19 -21.94 -14.08
CA ALA A 155 -1.78 -21.60 -14.21
C ALA A 155 -1.53 -20.41 -15.15
N LEU A 156 -2.32 -20.27 -16.22
CA LEU A 156 -2.22 -19.17 -17.18
C LEU A 156 -2.70 -17.85 -16.58
N ILE A 157 -3.58 -17.90 -15.61
CA ILE A 157 -4.13 -16.69 -14.93
C ILE A 157 -3.26 -16.31 -13.74
N VAL A 158 -2.89 -17.27 -12.90
CA VAL A 158 -2.20 -17.01 -11.62
C VAL A 158 -0.79 -16.46 -11.81
N LEU A 159 -0.01 -17.00 -12.76
CA LEU A 159 1.37 -16.53 -12.97
C LEU A 159 1.44 -15.05 -13.42
N PRO A 160 0.75 -14.60 -14.48
CA PRO A 160 0.79 -13.20 -14.87
C PRO A 160 0.12 -12.29 -13.84
N LEU A 161 -0.94 -12.75 -13.17
CA LEU A 161 -1.58 -12.00 -12.08
C LEU A 161 -0.63 -11.75 -10.92
N ALA A 162 0.07 -12.80 -10.45
CA ALA A 162 1.03 -12.70 -9.38
C ALA A 162 2.20 -11.77 -9.75
N LEU A 163 2.70 -11.85 -10.99
CA LEU A 163 3.75 -10.97 -11.48
C LEU A 163 3.28 -9.51 -11.54
N ALA A 164 2.09 -9.27 -12.06
CA ALA A 164 1.52 -7.93 -12.14
C ALA A 164 1.27 -7.32 -10.74
N LEU A 165 0.73 -8.12 -9.81
CA LEU A 165 0.56 -7.70 -8.41
C LEU A 165 1.90 -7.43 -7.72
N LEU A 166 2.95 -8.20 -8.03
CA LEU A 166 4.30 -7.95 -7.51
C LEU A 166 4.85 -6.61 -8.02
N ILE A 167 4.67 -6.30 -9.30
CA ILE A 167 5.09 -5.02 -9.89
C ILE A 167 4.30 -3.86 -9.25
N LEU A 168 2.98 -4.00 -9.11
CA LEU A 168 2.15 -3.02 -8.43
C LEU A 168 2.57 -2.82 -6.98
N LEU A 169 2.87 -3.89 -6.25
CA LEU A 169 3.36 -3.81 -4.88
C LEU A 169 4.69 -3.05 -4.79
N GLN A 170 5.59 -3.24 -5.74
CA GLN A 170 6.86 -2.49 -5.80
C GLN A 170 6.64 -1.01 -6.10
N THR A 171 5.68 -0.70 -6.98
CA THR A 171 5.29 0.69 -7.29
C THR A 171 4.70 1.38 -6.06
N GLU A 172 3.74 0.74 -5.39
CA GLU A 172 3.09 1.26 -4.19
C GLU A 172 4.04 1.38 -2.99
N ALA A 173 5.02 0.50 -2.89
CA ALA A 173 6.00 0.52 -1.82
C ALA A 173 7.19 1.45 -2.11
N ALA A 174 7.19 2.16 -3.25
CA ALA A 174 8.31 2.99 -3.72
C ALA A 174 9.65 2.25 -3.58
N ARG A 175 9.77 1.07 -4.22
CA ARG A 175 10.94 0.21 -4.11
C ARG A 175 11.64 0.04 -5.45
N VAL A 176 12.97 -0.06 -5.39
CA VAL A 176 13.82 -0.43 -6.54
C VAL A 176 13.33 -1.78 -7.11
N PRO A 177 13.17 -1.91 -8.43
CA PRO A 177 13.65 -1.06 -9.52
C PRO A 177 12.68 0.03 -9.99
N VAL A 178 11.46 0.09 -9.48
CA VAL A 178 10.43 1.02 -9.97
C VAL A 178 10.71 2.43 -9.47
N ASP A 179 11.07 2.54 -8.20
CA ASP A 179 11.38 3.80 -7.55
C ASP A 179 12.47 3.63 -6.48
N ASP A 180 13.31 4.65 -6.28
CA ASP A 180 14.30 4.69 -5.20
C ASP A 180 14.16 5.99 -4.41
N PRO A 181 13.50 5.95 -3.24
CA PRO A 181 13.32 7.13 -2.41
C PRO A 181 14.64 7.70 -1.85
N LEU A 182 15.74 6.96 -1.91
CA LEU A 182 17.03 7.42 -1.40
C LEU A 182 17.75 8.35 -2.38
N THR A 183 17.52 8.22 -3.68
CA THR A 183 18.15 9.08 -4.71
C THR A 183 17.69 10.53 -4.64
N HIS A 184 16.57 10.80 -3.97
CA HIS A 184 16.07 12.18 -3.81
C HIS A 184 16.83 12.99 -2.79
N LEU A 185 17.51 12.34 -1.85
CA LEU A 185 18.36 13.01 -0.86
C LEU A 185 19.68 13.48 -1.44
N GLU A 186 20.08 12.98 -2.61
CA GLU A 186 21.31 13.38 -3.30
C GLU A 186 21.12 14.63 -4.17
N LEU A 187 19.87 14.99 -4.47
CA LEU A 187 19.51 16.17 -5.27
C LEU A 187 19.12 17.39 -4.42
N THR A 188 19.10 17.23 -3.12
CA THR A 188 18.85 18.29 -2.14
C THR A 188 20.08 18.53 -1.29
#